data_55e44839a6436d0b8c381cd1f8543e58
#
_entry.id   55e44839a6436d0b8c381cd1f8543e58
#
_cell.length_a   1.000
_cell.length_b   1.000
_cell.length_c   1.000
_cell.angle_alpha   90.00
_cell.angle_beta   90.00
_cell.angle_gamma   90.00
#
_symmetry.space_group_name_H-M   'P 1'
#
loop_
_entity.id
_entity.type
_entity.pdbx_description
1 polymer ?
#
loop_
_entity_poly.entity_id
_entity_poly.type
_entity_poly.pdbx_seq_one_letter_code
_entity_poly.pdbx_strand_id
1 'polypeptide(L)'
;MYRRRNLSMNKRLNYLLITCACLNLCSACDEGKIYPDDTIDSGRTATVTLHFTHLDAWPQKNNMSLISLGEDGVTPILVKRILEPSSEAEAVTVTLNNLNGNTRSIAVAVITSGMSLVHAYQSFPVNASDESLTLPETTIEVASFSRIQTQVFNAKCVMCHGGSTTTAGDLDLTAAKAYQSLINVKAPHSAKGKNYVTPGDLNNSYLLDVLEHDNHIDIFNGAEQREVRALIRTWIKAGACLLYTS
;
A
#
# COMPACT_ATOMS: atom_id res chain seq x y z
N MET A 1 18.97 -79.56 -19.99
CA MET A 1 19.50 -78.28 -20.48
C MET A 1 18.36 -77.43 -21.02
N TYR A 2 17.27 -77.15 -20.20
CA TYR A 2 16.05 -76.49 -20.74
C TYR A 2 15.34 -75.63 -19.70
N ARG A 3 16.07 -74.95 -18.76
CA ARG A 3 15.44 -74.19 -17.69
C ARG A 3 15.96 -72.75 -17.52
N ARG A 4 16.75 -72.22 -18.44
CA ARG A 4 17.32 -70.84 -18.28
C ARG A 4 16.78 -69.78 -19.26
N ARG A 5 15.94 -70.10 -20.23
CA ARG A 5 15.43 -69.12 -21.22
C ARG A 5 14.14 -68.41 -20.82
N ASN A 6 13.32 -68.98 -19.94
CA ASN A 6 12.02 -68.34 -19.56
C ASN A 6 12.09 -67.25 -18.54
N LEU A 7 13.16 -67.17 -17.71
CA LEU A 7 13.27 -66.08 -16.71
C LEU A 7 13.70 -64.73 -17.29
N SER A 8 14.38 -64.75 -18.45
CA SER A 8 14.84 -63.50 -19.08
C SER A 8 13.71 -62.81 -19.87
N MET A 9 12.77 -63.58 -20.41
CA MET A 9 11.67 -63.06 -21.19
C MET A 9 10.61 -62.37 -20.32
N ASN A 10 10.32 -62.93 -19.12
CA ASN A 10 9.39 -62.33 -18.19
C ASN A 10 9.90 -61.00 -17.58
N LYS A 11 11.23 -60.89 -17.36
CA LYS A 11 11.80 -59.62 -16.89
C LYS A 11 11.71 -58.52 -17.95
N ARG A 12 11.95 -58.80 -19.20
CA ARG A 12 11.83 -57.83 -20.30
C ARG A 12 10.38 -57.42 -20.55
N LEU A 13 9.43 -58.36 -20.43
CA LEU A 13 8.01 -58.06 -20.55
C LEU A 13 7.51 -57.21 -19.41
N ASN A 14 7.97 -57.44 -18.17
CA ASN A 14 7.63 -56.60 -17.02
C ASN A 14 8.22 -55.19 -17.12
N TYR A 15 9.44 -55.01 -17.64
CA TYR A 15 10.00 -53.66 -17.87
C TYR A 15 9.24 -52.93 -18.98
N LEU A 16 8.78 -53.62 -20.02
CA LEU A 16 7.98 -53.01 -21.10
C LEU A 16 6.61 -52.58 -20.60
N LEU A 17 5.97 -53.34 -19.73
CA LEU A 17 4.69 -52.98 -19.09
C LEU A 17 4.83 -51.84 -18.09
N ILE A 18 5.94 -51.77 -17.35
CA ILE A 18 6.20 -50.68 -16.39
C ILE A 18 6.52 -49.38 -17.13
N THR A 19 7.30 -49.45 -18.26
CA THR A 19 7.55 -48.25 -19.10
C THR A 19 6.30 -47.75 -19.80
N CYS A 20 5.39 -48.62 -20.25
CA CYS A 20 4.11 -48.21 -20.83
C CYS A 20 3.16 -47.62 -19.80
N ALA A 21 3.17 -48.09 -18.56
CA ALA A 21 2.38 -47.54 -17.45
C ALA A 21 2.89 -46.12 -17.02
N CYS A 22 4.21 -45.91 -17.05
CA CYS A 22 4.79 -44.60 -16.73
C CYS A 22 4.55 -43.57 -17.83
N LEU A 23 4.43 -43.94 -19.08
CA LEU A 23 4.14 -43.03 -20.20
C LEU A 23 2.69 -42.53 -20.22
N ASN A 24 1.76 -43.29 -19.60
CA ASN A 24 0.35 -42.84 -19.50
C ASN A 24 0.06 -41.96 -18.28
N LEU A 25 1.01 -41.80 -17.35
CA LEU A 25 0.86 -40.92 -16.19
C LEU A 25 1.27 -39.47 -16.47
N CYS A 26 1.87 -39.17 -17.61
CA CYS A 26 2.29 -37.80 -17.98
C CYS A 26 1.25 -37.04 -18.83
N SER A 27 0.10 -37.63 -19.16
CA SER A 27 -0.96 -36.96 -19.92
C SER A 27 -2.12 -36.43 -19.05
N ALA A 28 -1.97 -36.48 -17.73
CA ALA A 28 -2.83 -35.71 -16.82
C ALA A 28 -2.16 -34.37 -16.44
N CYS A 29 -1.69 -33.63 -17.44
CA CYS A 29 -1.78 -32.17 -17.29
C CYS A 29 -3.27 -31.88 -17.37
N ASP A 30 -3.90 -31.80 -16.22
CA ASP A 30 -5.13 -31.04 -16.04
C ASP A 30 -4.85 -29.70 -16.71
N GLU A 31 -5.45 -29.48 -17.87
CA GLU A 31 -5.68 -28.13 -18.35
C GLU A 31 -6.54 -27.53 -17.23
N GLY A 32 -5.83 -26.93 -16.24
CA GLY A 32 -6.50 -26.32 -15.11
C GLY A 32 -7.61 -25.49 -15.70
N LYS A 33 -8.84 -25.96 -15.56
CA LYS A 33 -10.01 -25.14 -15.82
C LYS A 33 -9.79 -23.93 -14.95
N ILE A 34 -9.22 -22.93 -15.57
CA ILE A 34 -9.39 -21.55 -15.12
C ILE A 34 -10.89 -21.49 -14.89
N TYR A 35 -11.27 -21.33 -13.64
CA TYR A 35 -12.66 -21.17 -13.25
C TYR A 35 -13.31 -20.29 -14.30
N PRO A 36 -14.48 -20.68 -14.85
CA PRO A 36 -15.18 -19.80 -15.77
C PRO A 36 -15.24 -18.45 -15.09
N ASP A 37 -14.86 -17.41 -15.80
CA ASP A 37 -15.09 -16.03 -15.36
C ASP A 37 -16.60 -15.84 -15.19
N ASP A 38 -17.13 -16.31 -14.06
CA ASP A 38 -18.43 -15.90 -13.55
C ASP A 38 -18.36 -14.47 -12.98
N THR A 39 -17.30 -13.74 -13.30
CA THR A 39 -17.32 -12.30 -13.22
C THR A 39 -18.31 -11.84 -14.28
N ILE A 40 -19.53 -11.56 -13.85
CA ILE A 40 -20.44 -10.76 -14.65
C ILE A 40 -19.65 -9.51 -15.01
N ASP A 41 -19.12 -9.47 -16.22
CA ASP A 41 -18.52 -8.27 -16.76
C ASP A 41 -19.64 -7.25 -16.83
N SER A 42 -19.75 -6.41 -15.81
CA SER A 42 -20.78 -5.38 -15.75
C SER A 42 -20.57 -4.32 -16.83
N GLY A 43 -19.44 -4.40 -17.54
CA GLY A 43 -19.00 -3.38 -18.49
C GLY A 43 -18.70 -2.03 -17.85
N ARG A 44 -18.94 -1.88 -16.53
CA ARG A 44 -18.71 -0.62 -15.82
C ARG A 44 -17.24 -0.43 -15.53
N THR A 45 -16.74 0.73 -15.90
CA THR A 45 -15.33 1.10 -15.67
C THR A 45 -15.23 2.47 -15.01
N ALA A 46 -14.10 2.70 -14.32
CA ALA A 46 -13.72 4.01 -13.87
C ALA A 46 -12.26 4.27 -14.24
N THR A 47 -12.03 5.34 -14.96
CA THR A 47 -10.69 5.77 -15.40
C THR A 47 -10.33 7.09 -14.77
N VAL A 48 -9.10 7.20 -14.31
CA VAL A 48 -8.53 8.44 -13.76
C VAL A 48 -7.13 8.66 -14.33
N THR A 49 -6.79 9.91 -14.61
CA THR A 49 -5.42 10.35 -14.87
C THR A 49 -4.85 11.01 -13.63
N LEU A 50 -3.70 10.55 -13.19
CA LEU A 50 -3.06 10.93 -11.94
C LEU A 50 -1.68 11.53 -12.21
N HIS A 51 -1.39 12.60 -11.49
CA HIS A 51 -0.06 13.16 -11.33
C HIS A 51 0.40 12.93 -9.89
N PHE A 52 1.66 12.62 -9.70
CA PHE A 52 2.21 12.36 -8.37
C PHE A 52 3.35 13.33 -8.09
N THR A 53 3.35 13.89 -6.89
CA THR A 53 4.44 14.71 -6.39
C THR A 53 5.09 14.06 -5.19
N HIS A 54 6.37 14.40 -4.96
CA HIS A 54 7.16 13.87 -3.84
C HIS A 54 7.32 12.35 -3.85
N LEU A 55 7.74 11.81 -5.00
CA LEU A 55 7.94 10.39 -5.24
C LEU A 55 8.92 9.70 -4.28
N ASP A 56 9.85 10.45 -3.68
CA ASP A 56 10.74 9.94 -2.62
C ASP A 56 9.97 9.29 -1.45
N ALA A 57 8.68 9.61 -1.30
CA ALA A 57 7.79 9.03 -0.29
C ALA A 57 6.91 7.89 -0.82
N TRP A 58 7.19 7.36 -2.02
CA TRP A 58 6.41 6.27 -2.58
C TRP A 58 6.34 5.06 -1.63
N PRO A 59 5.16 4.42 -1.44
CA PRO A 59 5.01 3.28 -0.55
C PRO A 59 5.92 2.12 -0.95
N GLN A 60 6.77 1.65 -0.03
CA GLN A 60 7.71 0.55 -0.26
C GLN A 60 7.23 -0.77 0.36
N LYS A 61 6.56 -0.72 1.51
CA LYS A 61 5.95 -1.87 2.18
C LYS A 61 4.52 -2.11 1.69
N ASN A 62 3.80 -1.02 1.48
CA ASN A 62 2.42 -0.98 1.05
C ASN A 62 2.32 -0.72 -0.46
N ASN A 63 1.11 -0.72 -0.99
CA ASN A 63 0.86 -0.50 -2.42
C ASN A 63 0.03 0.76 -2.64
N MET A 64 0.49 1.62 -3.56
CA MET A 64 -0.37 2.64 -4.14
C MET A 64 -1.38 1.97 -5.07
N SER A 65 -2.66 2.30 -4.94
CA SER A 65 -3.71 1.62 -5.70
C SER A 65 -4.90 2.53 -5.97
N LEU A 66 -5.56 2.30 -7.10
CA LEU A 66 -6.91 2.74 -7.34
C LEU A 66 -7.83 1.64 -6.81
N ILE A 67 -8.76 2.00 -5.93
CA ILE A 67 -9.66 1.05 -5.26
C ILE A 67 -11.11 1.47 -5.40
N SER A 68 -12.02 0.50 -5.39
CA SER A 68 -13.45 0.78 -5.17
C SER A 68 -13.82 0.41 -3.73
N LEU A 69 -14.69 1.21 -3.13
CA LEU A 69 -15.18 1.06 -1.77
C LEU A 69 -16.69 0.94 -1.78
N GLY A 70 -17.21 0.13 -0.86
CA GLY A 70 -18.64 -0.02 -0.61
C GLY A 70 -19.18 1.04 0.33
N GLU A 71 -20.31 0.71 0.96
CA GLU A 71 -21.04 1.61 1.86
C GLU A 71 -20.29 1.88 3.17
N ASP A 72 -19.44 0.95 3.60
CA ASP A 72 -18.59 1.10 4.79
C ASP A 72 -17.44 2.12 4.60
N GLY A 73 -17.10 2.43 3.34
CA GLY A 73 -16.06 3.40 2.99
C GLY A 73 -14.63 2.98 3.34
N VAL A 74 -14.41 1.76 3.82
CA VAL A 74 -13.10 1.31 4.32
C VAL A 74 -12.64 -0.03 3.74
N THR A 75 -13.55 -0.90 3.32
CA THR A 75 -13.19 -2.23 2.77
C THR A 75 -13.09 -2.16 1.26
N PRO A 76 -11.89 -2.38 0.67
CA PRO A 76 -11.74 -2.43 -0.77
C PRO A 76 -12.52 -3.59 -1.39
N ILE A 77 -13.32 -3.30 -2.42
CA ILE A 77 -14.04 -4.29 -3.23
C ILE A 77 -13.18 -4.69 -4.43
N LEU A 78 -12.68 -3.70 -5.16
CA LEU A 78 -11.75 -3.88 -6.27
C LEU A 78 -10.47 -3.11 -5.99
N VAL A 79 -9.36 -3.66 -6.49
CA VAL A 79 -8.04 -3.08 -6.31
C VAL A 79 -7.26 -3.17 -7.61
N LYS A 80 -6.74 -2.03 -8.07
CA LYS A 80 -5.79 -1.95 -9.16
C LYS A 80 -4.54 -1.25 -8.68
N ARG A 81 -3.43 -1.98 -8.61
CA ARG A 81 -2.14 -1.42 -8.22
C ARG A 81 -1.70 -0.34 -9.22
N ILE A 82 -1.19 0.76 -8.71
CA ILE A 82 -0.53 1.82 -9.44
C ILE A 82 0.97 1.63 -9.27
N LEU A 83 1.69 1.57 -10.38
CA LEU A 83 3.15 1.50 -10.35
C LEU A 83 3.72 2.90 -10.13
N GLU A 84 4.88 2.95 -9.48
CA GLU A 84 5.60 4.20 -9.30
C GLU A 84 5.98 4.77 -10.67
N PRO A 85 5.61 6.02 -10.98
CA PRO A 85 6.03 6.66 -12.22
C PRO A 85 7.55 6.93 -12.21
N SER A 86 8.13 7.00 -13.38
CA SER A 86 9.57 7.23 -13.52
C SER A 86 9.99 8.66 -13.14
N SER A 87 9.05 9.60 -13.14
CA SER A 87 9.25 10.99 -12.74
C SER A 87 7.91 11.66 -12.37
N GLU A 88 7.97 12.78 -11.67
CA GLU A 88 6.79 13.59 -11.32
C GLU A 88 6.12 14.24 -12.55
N ALA A 89 6.80 14.31 -13.68
CA ALA A 89 6.24 14.80 -14.94
C ALA A 89 5.39 13.75 -15.67
N GLU A 90 5.46 12.48 -15.26
CA GLU A 90 4.72 11.39 -15.89
C GLU A 90 3.30 11.33 -15.37
N ALA A 91 2.32 11.43 -16.27
CA ALA A 91 0.92 11.19 -15.97
C ALA A 91 0.61 9.68 -16.03
N VAL A 92 -0.07 9.16 -15.04
CA VAL A 92 -0.45 7.74 -14.95
C VAL A 92 -1.95 7.60 -15.12
N THR A 93 -2.39 6.96 -16.19
CA THR A 93 -3.81 6.65 -16.39
C THR A 93 -4.11 5.24 -15.90
N VAL A 94 -5.11 5.12 -15.01
CA VAL A 94 -5.51 3.85 -14.39
C VAL A 94 -7.00 3.63 -14.58
N THR A 95 -7.37 2.40 -14.95
CA THR A 95 -8.77 2.00 -15.10
C THR A 95 -9.09 0.84 -14.17
N LEU A 96 -10.14 0.98 -13.37
CA LEU A 96 -10.83 -0.12 -12.70
C LEU A 96 -11.92 -0.65 -13.63
N ASN A 97 -11.89 -1.96 -13.85
CA ASN A 97 -12.92 -2.67 -14.63
C ASN A 97 -13.89 -3.39 -13.67
N ASN A 98 -15.04 -3.76 -14.20
CA ASN A 98 -16.04 -4.60 -13.50
C ASN A 98 -16.54 -4.00 -12.18
N LEU A 99 -16.82 -2.70 -12.18
CA LEU A 99 -17.45 -2.05 -11.03
C LEU A 99 -18.81 -2.66 -10.77
N ASN A 100 -19.00 -3.21 -9.58
CA ASN A 100 -20.29 -3.78 -9.20
C ASN A 100 -21.26 -2.73 -8.63
N GLY A 101 -22.52 -3.09 -8.50
CA GLY A 101 -23.58 -2.20 -7.98
C GLY A 101 -23.43 -1.77 -6.52
N ASN A 102 -22.52 -2.41 -5.77
CA ASN A 102 -22.22 -2.07 -4.37
C ASN A 102 -21.13 -0.99 -4.24
N THR A 103 -20.48 -0.60 -5.34
CA THR A 103 -19.49 0.48 -5.33
C THR A 103 -20.18 1.80 -5.01
N ARG A 104 -19.67 2.51 -4.01
CA ARG A 104 -20.14 3.85 -3.57
C ARG A 104 -19.10 4.92 -3.78
N SER A 105 -17.82 4.55 -3.79
CA SER A 105 -16.74 5.48 -4.12
C SER A 105 -15.56 4.77 -4.74
N ILE A 106 -14.75 5.55 -5.46
CA ILE A 106 -13.44 5.14 -5.97
C ILE A 106 -12.41 6.02 -5.31
N ALA A 107 -11.31 5.42 -4.86
CA ALA A 107 -10.27 6.18 -4.17
C ALA A 107 -8.87 5.84 -4.67
N VAL A 108 -8.01 6.86 -4.69
CA VAL A 108 -6.55 6.67 -4.76
C VAL A 108 -6.05 6.48 -3.34
N ALA A 109 -5.44 5.34 -3.06
CA ALA A 109 -5.16 4.93 -1.70
C ALA A 109 -3.86 4.14 -1.55
N VAL A 110 -3.33 4.13 -0.33
CA VAL A 110 -2.32 3.18 0.13
C VAL A 110 -3.02 2.02 0.80
N ILE A 111 -2.73 0.81 0.36
CA ILE A 111 -3.26 -0.44 0.92
C ILE A 111 -2.15 -1.41 1.30
N THR A 112 -2.40 -2.27 2.26
CA THR A 112 -1.50 -3.37 2.62
C THR A 112 -1.51 -4.47 1.55
N SER A 113 -0.54 -5.39 1.59
CA SER A 113 -0.57 -6.62 0.77
C SER A 113 -1.79 -7.50 1.07
N GLY A 114 -2.37 -7.40 2.27
CA GLY A 114 -3.62 -8.06 2.67
C GLY A 114 -4.89 -7.27 2.30
N MET A 115 -4.80 -6.29 1.38
CA MET A 115 -5.92 -5.50 0.87
C MET A 115 -6.64 -4.64 1.93
N SER A 116 -5.99 -4.30 3.04
CA SER A 116 -6.56 -3.38 4.04
C SER A 116 -6.19 -1.94 3.70
N LEU A 117 -7.15 -1.03 3.83
CA LEU A 117 -6.93 0.40 3.64
C LEU A 117 -6.00 0.95 4.72
N VAL A 118 -4.95 1.65 4.31
CA VAL A 118 -4.00 2.36 5.19
C VAL A 118 -4.31 3.86 5.15
N HIS A 119 -4.44 4.42 3.95
CA HIS A 119 -4.72 5.84 3.74
C HIS A 119 -5.41 6.05 2.39
N ALA A 120 -6.44 6.89 2.36
CA ALA A 120 -7.06 7.38 1.13
C ALA A 120 -6.64 8.83 0.89
N TYR A 121 -6.03 9.11 -0.27
CA TYR A 121 -5.63 10.47 -0.65
C TYR A 121 -6.81 11.26 -1.20
N GLN A 122 -7.52 10.67 -2.15
CA GLN A 122 -8.65 11.27 -2.84
C GLN A 122 -9.73 10.24 -3.04
N SER A 123 -10.98 10.62 -2.79
CA SER A 123 -12.15 9.77 -2.98
C SER A 123 -13.16 10.47 -3.88
N PHE A 124 -13.72 9.70 -4.83
CA PHE A 124 -14.71 10.14 -5.80
C PHE A 124 -16.01 9.36 -5.55
N PRO A 125 -17.12 10.00 -5.22
CA PRO A 125 -18.40 9.34 -5.06
C PRO A 125 -18.88 8.77 -6.41
N VAL A 126 -19.52 7.61 -6.36
CA VAL A 126 -20.03 6.88 -7.53
C VAL A 126 -21.50 6.53 -7.33
N ASN A 127 -22.34 6.81 -8.33
CA ASN A 127 -23.72 6.38 -8.34
C ASN A 127 -23.85 4.98 -8.96
N ALA A 128 -24.80 4.19 -8.45
CA ALA A 128 -25.01 2.83 -8.95
C ALA A 128 -25.46 2.79 -10.43
N SER A 129 -26.05 3.88 -10.91
CA SER A 129 -26.57 4.04 -12.29
C SER A 129 -25.50 4.45 -13.32
N ASP A 130 -24.30 4.84 -12.88
CA ASP A 130 -23.25 5.29 -13.80
C ASP A 130 -22.72 4.07 -14.57
N GLU A 131 -22.66 4.15 -15.91
CA GLU A 131 -22.14 3.05 -16.75
C GLU A 131 -20.62 3.02 -16.79
N SER A 132 -20.01 4.11 -17.23
CA SER A 132 -18.55 4.29 -17.25
C SER A 132 -18.21 5.69 -16.75
N LEU A 133 -17.19 5.79 -15.93
CA LEU A 133 -16.77 7.00 -15.27
C LEU A 133 -15.39 7.45 -15.79
N THR A 134 -15.31 8.70 -16.21
CA THR A 134 -14.02 9.41 -16.32
C THR A 134 -13.93 10.35 -15.13
N LEU A 135 -13.05 10.02 -14.20
CA LEU A 135 -12.84 10.82 -12.99
C LEU A 135 -11.98 12.05 -13.31
N PRO A 136 -12.10 13.13 -12.54
CA PRO A 136 -11.28 14.31 -12.72
C PRO A 136 -9.79 13.97 -12.66
N GLU A 137 -9.01 14.59 -13.54
CA GLU A 137 -7.56 14.56 -13.44
C GLU A 137 -7.12 15.10 -12.07
N THR A 138 -6.22 14.38 -11.40
CA THR A 138 -5.95 14.63 -9.99
C THR A 138 -4.46 14.54 -9.69
N THR A 139 -3.95 15.50 -8.93
CA THR A 139 -2.60 15.47 -8.37
C THR A 139 -2.63 14.85 -6.96
N ILE A 140 -1.79 13.85 -6.75
CA ILE A 140 -1.61 13.17 -5.48
C ILE A 140 -0.27 13.58 -4.86
N GLU A 141 -0.37 14.25 -3.72
CA GLU A 141 0.78 14.56 -2.88
C GLU A 141 1.15 13.32 -2.06
N VAL A 142 2.19 12.58 -2.50
CA VAL A 142 2.56 11.30 -1.88
C VAL A 142 3.03 11.48 -0.44
N ALA A 143 3.70 12.61 -0.13
CA ALA A 143 4.17 12.96 1.21
C ALA A 143 3.19 13.86 1.98
N SER A 144 1.89 13.62 1.90
CA SER A 144 0.90 14.44 2.58
C SER A 144 0.91 14.26 4.11
N PHE A 145 0.62 15.33 4.85
CA PHE A 145 0.46 15.24 6.32
C PHE A 145 -0.70 14.32 6.70
N SER A 146 -1.77 14.28 5.94
CA SER A 146 -2.91 13.38 6.19
C SER A 146 -2.49 11.91 6.14
N ARG A 147 -1.59 11.53 5.23
CA ARG A 147 -1.01 10.17 5.22
C ARG A 147 -0.14 9.92 6.45
N ILE A 148 0.70 10.88 6.85
CA ILE A 148 1.50 10.77 8.07
C ILE A 148 0.58 10.59 9.28
N GLN A 149 -0.49 11.37 9.38
CA GLN A 149 -1.46 11.25 10.48
C GLN A 149 -2.08 9.86 10.54
N THR A 150 -2.58 9.34 9.42
CA THR A 150 -3.27 8.04 9.42
C THR A 150 -2.32 6.85 9.52
N GLN A 151 -1.27 6.84 8.71
CA GLN A 151 -0.35 5.71 8.62
C GLN A 151 0.64 5.62 9.78
N VAL A 152 1.02 6.76 10.37
CA VAL A 152 2.08 6.82 11.38
C VAL A 152 1.51 7.18 12.74
N PHE A 153 0.96 8.38 12.88
CA PHE A 153 0.59 8.88 14.20
C PHE A 153 -0.59 8.11 14.79
N ASN A 154 -1.71 8.00 14.08
CA ASN A 154 -2.88 7.26 14.57
C ASN A 154 -2.60 5.76 14.76
N ALA A 155 -1.77 5.18 13.90
CA ALA A 155 -1.49 3.76 13.93
C ALA A 155 -0.54 3.34 15.07
N LYS A 156 0.39 4.23 15.47
CA LYS A 156 1.50 3.86 16.36
C LYS A 156 1.77 4.87 17.49
N CYS A 157 1.72 6.17 17.21
CA CYS A 157 2.28 7.17 18.11
C CYS A 157 1.28 7.63 19.17
N VAL A 158 -0.02 7.74 18.83
CA VAL A 158 -1.06 8.27 19.75
C VAL A 158 -1.26 7.41 20.99
N MET A 159 -0.82 6.15 20.99
CA MET A 159 -0.86 5.31 22.19
C MET A 159 -0.13 5.96 23.37
N CYS A 160 0.98 6.66 23.11
CA CYS A 160 1.78 7.36 24.12
C CYS A 160 1.67 8.88 24.00
N HIS A 161 1.37 9.38 22.79
CA HIS A 161 1.34 10.81 22.46
C HIS A 161 -0.07 11.33 22.13
N GLY A 162 -1.11 10.77 22.70
CA GLY A 162 -2.51 11.17 22.45
C GLY A 162 -3.41 11.09 23.68
N GLY A 163 -2.86 10.89 24.86
CA GLY A 163 -3.63 10.76 26.09
C GLY A 163 -4.10 12.11 26.65
N SER A 164 -5.28 12.11 27.28
CA SER A 164 -5.86 13.31 27.90
C SER A 164 -5.16 13.73 29.21
N THR A 165 -4.38 12.85 29.83
CA THR A 165 -3.79 13.06 31.16
C THR A 165 -2.28 13.06 31.20
N THR A 166 -1.60 12.38 30.29
CA THR A 166 -0.14 12.35 30.18
C THR A 166 0.27 12.08 28.73
N THR A 167 0.66 13.13 28.03
CA THR A 167 1.30 12.97 26.73
C THR A 167 2.80 12.82 26.94
N ALA A 168 3.40 11.73 26.50
CA ALA A 168 4.83 11.54 26.59
C ALA A 168 5.57 12.70 25.87
N GLY A 169 6.53 13.30 26.58
CA GLY A 169 7.33 14.41 26.02
C GLY A 169 6.57 15.69 25.71
N ASP A 170 5.42 15.91 26.33
CA ASP A 170 4.53 17.06 26.08
C ASP A 170 4.08 17.22 24.61
N LEU A 171 4.09 16.09 23.85
CA LEU A 171 3.79 16.05 22.44
C LEU A 171 2.44 15.36 22.19
N ASP A 172 1.45 16.09 21.71
CA ASP A 172 0.13 15.55 21.33
C ASP A 172 0.04 15.32 19.82
N LEU A 173 0.00 14.03 19.42
CA LEU A 173 -0.05 13.60 18.02
C LEU A 173 -1.46 13.17 17.57
N THR A 174 -2.50 13.51 18.33
CA THR A 174 -3.88 13.34 17.87
C THR A 174 -4.15 14.18 16.63
N ALA A 175 -5.10 13.73 15.79
CA ALA A 175 -5.40 14.39 14.52
C ALA A 175 -5.75 15.88 14.66
N ALA A 176 -6.36 16.27 15.79
CA ALA A 176 -6.72 17.66 16.06
C ALA A 176 -5.53 18.56 16.41
N LYS A 177 -4.43 18.00 16.91
CA LYS A 177 -3.33 18.77 17.50
C LYS A 177 -1.95 18.51 16.90
N ALA A 178 -1.75 17.37 16.27
CA ALA A 178 -0.43 16.89 15.83
C ALA A 178 0.36 17.95 15.04
N TYR A 179 -0.28 18.58 14.06
CA TYR A 179 0.40 19.58 13.24
C TYR A 179 0.89 20.77 14.07
N GLN A 180 0.04 21.31 14.92
CA GLN A 180 0.38 22.46 15.77
C GLN A 180 1.41 22.11 16.84
N SER A 181 1.40 20.86 17.33
CA SER A 181 2.36 20.36 18.32
C SER A 181 3.74 20.10 17.73
N LEU A 182 3.84 19.98 16.41
CA LEU A 182 5.11 19.62 15.72
C LEU A 182 5.81 20.84 15.13
N ILE A 183 5.07 21.71 14.41
CA ILE A 183 5.69 22.72 13.54
C ILE A 183 6.27 23.88 14.36
N ASN A 184 7.59 24.06 14.26
CA ASN A 184 8.37 25.08 14.94
C ASN A 184 8.25 25.07 16.48
N VAL A 185 7.78 23.95 17.05
CA VAL A 185 7.68 23.74 18.49
C VAL A 185 8.98 23.15 19.02
N LYS A 186 9.54 23.71 20.06
CA LYS A 186 10.77 23.22 20.70
C LYS A 186 10.57 21.82 21.27
N ALA A 187 11.48 20.91 20.92
CA ALA A 187 11.52 19.56 21.48
C ALA A 187 12.30 19.59 22.83
N PRO A 188 11.62 19.37 23.97
CA PRO A 188 12.27 19.53 25.28
C PRO A 188 13.39 18.52 25.52
N HIS A 189 13.33 17.35 24.86
CA HIS A 189 14.33 16.31 25.01
C HIS A 189 15.45 16.37 23.95
N SER A 190 15.44 17.39 23.08
CA SER A 190 16.51 17.58 22.11
C SER A 190 17.76 18.18 22.77
N ALA A 191 18.82 17.40 22.89
CA ALA A 191 20.11 17.89 23.43
C ALA A 191 20.72 19.04 22.60
N LYS A 192 20.32 19.16 21.33
CA LYS A 192 20.77 20.22 20.39
C LYS A 192 19.79 21.39 20.31
N GLY A 193 18.71 21.39 21.10
CA GLY A 193 17.69 22.45 21.09
C GLY A 193 16.92 22.56 19.77
N LYS A 194 16.73 21.46 19.05
CA LYS A 194 15.96 21.41 17.81
C LYS A 194 14.45 21.61 18.08
N ASN A 195 13.71 21.96 17.06
CA ASN A 195 12.25 21.84 17.08
C ASN A 195 11.84 20.40 16.79
N TYR A 196 10.59 20.02 17.12
CA TYR A 196 10.08 18.73 16.67
C TYR A 196 10.13 18.63 15.15
N VAL A 197 9.62 19.64 14.44
CA VAL A 197 9.74 19.80 12.99
C VAL A 197 10.08 21.25 12.65
N THR A 198 11.14 21.45 11.88
CA THR A 198 11.46 22.72 11.25
C THR A 198 11.20 22.57 9.74
N PRO A 199 10.19 23.23 9.18
CA PRO A 199 9.85 23.13 7.77
C PRO A 199 11.04 23.41 6.86
N GLY A 200 11.29 22.51 5.91
CA GLY A 200 12.42 22.59 4.97
C GLY A 200 13.79 22.20 5.54
N ASP A 201 13.92 21.99 6.86
CA ASP A 201 15.20 21.73 7.51
C ASP A 201 15.22 20.38 8.26
N LEU A 202 15.78 19.39 7.57
CA LEU A 202 15.92 18.03 8.11
C LEU A 202 16.86 17.98 9.32
N ASN A 203 17.91 18.82 9.33
CA ASN A 203 18.94 18.79 10.35
C ASN A 203 18.45 19.36 11.69
N ASN A 204 17.50 20.29 11.66
CA ASN A 204 16.89 20.89 12.84
C ASN A 204 15.51 20.31 13.19
N SER A 205 15.16 19.15 12.61
CA SER A 205 13.92 18.44 12.88
C SER A 205 14.16 17.22 13.77
N TYR A 206 13.84 17.35 15.08
CA TYR A 206 14.08 16.32 16.09
C TYR A 206 13.28 15.04 15.88
N LEU A 207 12.11 15.15 15.22
CA LEU A 207 11.28 13.98 14.89
C LEU A 207 12.07 12.93 14.11
N LEU A 208 12.99 13.34 13.23
CA LEU A 208 13.84 12.41 12.48
C LEU A 208 14.89 11.75 13.38
N ASP A 209 15.48 12.49 14.33
CA ASP A 209 16.42 11.92 15.29
C ASP A 209 15.75 10.83 16.12
N VAL A 210 14.51 11.06 16.57
CA VAL A 210 13.72 10.10 17.34
C VAL A 210 13.43 8.82 16.55
N LEU A 211 13.13 8.94 15.26
CA LEU A 211 12.88 7.79 14.39
C LEU A 211 14.17 7.02 14.02
N GLU A 212 15.32 7.62 14.26
CA GLU A 212 16.64 7.02 13.99
C GLU A 212 17.28 6.39 15.24
N HIS A 213 16.84 6.74 16.44
CA HIS A 213 17.41 6.30 17.71
C HIS A 213 16.60 5.20 18.41
N ASP A 214 17.29 4.40 19.22
CA ASP A 214 16.88 3.10 19.78
C ASP A 214 15.54 3.06 20.51
N ASN A 215 15.10 4.15 21.12
CA ASN A 215 13.86 4.16 21.93
C ASN A 215 12.56 4.13 21.12
N HIS A 216 12.60 4.36 19.80
CA HIS A 216 11.42 4.39 18.94
C HIS A 216 11.55 3.49 17.70
N ILE A 217 12.71 2.90 17.48
CA ILE A 217 13.00 2.01 16.33
C ILE A 217 12.11 0.77 16.35
N ASP A 218 11.83 0.23 17.53
CA ASP A 218 11.05 -1.00 17.70
C ASP A 218 9.56 -0.86 17.35
N ILE A 219 9.06 0.39 17.21
CA ILE A 219 7.68 0.63 16.77
C ILE A 219 7.51 0.30 15.29
N PHE A 220 8.56 0.52 14.50
CA PHE A 220 8.60 0.22 13.08
C PHE A 220 9.77 -0.71 12.76
N ASN A 221 9.55 -1.71 11.93
CA ASN A 221 10.57 -2.66 11.54
C ASN A 221 10.80 -2.71 10.02
N GLY A 222 12.01 -3.01 9.60
CA GLY A 222 12.38 -3.34 8.23
C GLY A 222 11.85 -2.36 7.17
N ALA A 223 10.98 -2.84 6.29
CA ALA A 223 10.43 -2.07 5.19
C ALA A 223 9.50 -0.94 5.67
N GLU A 224 8.75 -1.17 6.76
CA GLU A 224 7.86 -0.17 7.35
C GLU A 224 8.65 1.04 7.88
N GLN A 225 9.76 0.79 8.59
CA GLN A 225 10.63 1.85 9.08
C GLN A 225 11.20 2.70 7.93
N ARG A 226 11.65 2.06 6.86
CA ARG A 226 12.16 2.78 5.68
C ARG A 226 11.09 3.65 5.04
N GLU A 227 9.87 3.10 4.87
CA GLU A 227 8.74 3.84 4.30
C GLU A 227 8.36 5.05 5.15
N VAL A 228 8.20 4.86 6.48
CA VAL A 228 7.85 5.94 7.40
C VAL A 228 8.92 7.04 7.43
N ARG A 229 10.19 6.67 7.44
CA ARG A 229 11.29 7.64 7.40
C ARG A 229 11.32 8.43 6.09
N ALA A 230 11.15 7.75 4.95
CA ALA A 230 11.09 8.39 3.65
C ALA A 230 9.90 9.37 3.58
N LEU A 231 8.74 8.95 4.04
CA LEU A 231 7.53 9.76 4.09
C LEU A 231 7.74 11.05 4.91
N ILE A 232 8.22 10.94 6.12
CA ILE A 232 8.40 12.09 7.02
C ILE A 232 9.53 13.00 6.53
N ARG A 233 10.66 12.44 6.07
CA ARG A 233 11.76 13.23 5.48
C ARG A 233 11.31 14.04 4.29
N THR A 234 10.57 13.41 3.38
CA THR A 234 10.08 14.06 2.16
C THR A 234 9.09 15.16 2.49
N TRP A 235 8.16 14.92 3.41
CA TRP A 235 7.24 15.94 3.90
C TRP A 235 7.95 17.15 4.53
N ILE A 236 8.94 16.92 5.40
CA ILE A 236 9.70 18.02 6.02
C ILE A 236 10.48 18.79 4.94
N LYS A 237 11.17 18.09 4.03
CA LYS A 237 11.94 18.69 2.92
C LYS A 237 11.06 19.55 2.03
N ALA A 238 9.82 19.15 1.80
CA ALA A 238 8.82 19.88 1.02
C ALA A 238 8.19 21.08 1.74
N GLY A 239 8.66 21.40 2.96
CA GLY A 239 8.15 22.54 3.74
C GLY A 239 7.10 22.17 4.78
N ALA A 240 6.88 20.89 5.05
CA ALA A 240 5.99 20.36 6.10
C ALA A 240 4.59 20.97 6.07
N CYS A 241 3.99 21.12 4.89
CA CYS A 241 2.66 21.71 4.74
C CYS A 241 1.56 20.81 5.32
N LEU A 242 0.51 21.44 5.87
CA LEU A 242 -0.69 20.76 6.37
C LEU A 242 -1.58 20.32 5.19
N LEU A 243 -1.81 21.27 4.28
CA LEU A 243 -2.59 21.08 3.06
C LEU A 243 -1.75 21.60 1.89
N TYR A 244 -1.66 20.80 0.85
CA TYR A 244 -1.14 21.26 -0.43
C TYR A 244 -2.34 21.73 -1.24
N THR A 245 -2.51 23.04 -1.35
CA THR A 245 -3.49 23.63 -2.27
C THR A 245 -2.90 23.56 -3.67
N SER A 246 -3.51 22.77 -4.52
CA SER A 246 -3.30 22.76 -5.96
C SER A 246 -3.84 24.04 -6.59
#